data_ff2ad4ec975d99f4a49b74ffa2338458
#
_entry.id   ff2ad4ec975d99f4a49b74ffa2338458
#
_cell.length_a   1.000
_cell.length_b   1.000
_cell.length_c   1.000
_cell.angle_alpha   90.00
_cell.angle_beta   90.00
_cell.angle_gamma   90.00
#
_symmetry.space_group_name_H-M   'P 1'
#
loop_
_entity.id
_entity.type
_entity.pdbx_description
1 polymer ?
#
loop_
_entity_poly.entity_id
_entity_poly.type
_entity_poly.pdbx_seq_one_letter_code
_entity_poly.pdbx_strand_id
1 'polypeptide(L)'
;GGLALARATGAAYHVNAADAVAFDRVAIADGDVVPVGTSVRLRVIATPGHTFTHLAYALEEVASGEAVAVFTGGSLLYGSAGRPDLLGAEHAPALAAAQYASIQRLAAKLPDQAAVHPTHGFGSFCAAAVSGADDSTIGEEWRVNPALVLDQDSYVAGMLAGLDDYPAYYARMAPANAAGPAAPDLTPPAASGAEQISRRIAAGEWVVDLRSRRAFAAGHVPGSLSFEYGDSLVANLGWLLPPGTPLTLIGDSPGQVAGAQRDLARIGIDRVAGTAGPPHEGRGAAGRLASYPVSDFEGLAAARRDQPVAILDVRRRLEWSGGHIEGALHVPLHHLPGRLPDLPAGPIWVHCQAGYRASVAASILHAAGNAVTAVDDDFSRAAEAGLPLTTTPQPAIGTTT
;
A
#
# COMPACT_ATOMS: atom_id res chain seq x y z
N GLY A 1 -12.12 10.72 -8.21
CA GLY A 1 -12.31 11.05 -6.82
C GLY A 1 -13.27 12.20 -6.59
N GLY A 2 -13.09 12.93 -5.48
CA GLY A 2 -14.01 13.98 -5.00
C GLY A 2 -14.30 15.06 -6.02
N LEU A 3 -13.29 15.57 -6.72
CA LEU A 3 -13.49 16.57 -7.78
C LEU A 3 -14.36 16.06 -8.93
N ALA A 4 -14.18 14.80 -9.36
CA ALA A 4 -15.00 14.21 -10.40
C ALA A 4 -16.47 14.02 -9.94
N LEU A 5 -16.67 13.63 -8.68
CA LEU A 5 -17.98 13.52 -8.08
C LEU A 5 -18.68 14.90 -7.98
N ALA A 6 -17.96 15.91 -7.49
CA ALA A 6 -18.49 17.28 -7.41
C ALA A 6 -18.94 17.80 -8.78
N ARG A 7 -18.13 17.61 -9.83
CA ARG A 7 -18.49 17.97 -11.21
C ARG A 7 -19.69 17.21 -11.75
N ALA A 8 -19.81 15.93 -11.43
CA ALA A 8 -20.93 15.10 -11.91
C ALA A 8 -22.26 15.40 -11.22
N THR A 9 -22.22 15.83 -9.95
CA THR A 9 -23.42 16.06 -9.13
C THR A 9 -23.78 17.54 -8.95
N GLY A 10 -22.87 18.46 -9.27
CA GLY A 10 -22.99 19.88 -8.94
C GLY A 10 -22.76 20.20 -7.46
N ALA A 11 -22.27 19.24 -6.66
CA ALA A 11 -21.98 19.44 -5.24
C ALA A 11 -20.81 20.41 -5.05
N ALA A 12 -20.87 21.23 -3.99
CA ALA A 12 -19.76 22.09 -3.60
C ALA A 12 -18.56 21.24 -3.15
N TYR A 13 -17.38 21.56 -3.65
CA TYR A 13 -16.15 20.87 -3.28
C TYR A 13 -15.38 21.72 -2.29
N HIS A 14 -15.40 21.33 -1.02
CA HIS A 14 -14.74 22.03 0.06
C HIS A 14 -13.30 21.56 0.22
N VAL A 15 -12.34 22.49 0.26
CA VAL A 15 -10.90 22.20 0.44
C VAL A 15 -10.32 23.24 1.39
N ASN A 16 -9.31 22.86 2.20
CA ASN A 16 -8.65 23.81 3.10
C ASN A 16 -8.19 25.07 2.34
N ALA A 17 -8.47 26.22 2.91
CA ALA A 17 -8.09 27.51 2.34
C ALA A 17 -6.59 27.65 2.08
N ALA A 18 -5.76 26.99 2.90
CA ALA A 18 -4.30 26.98 2.77
C ALA A 18 -3.77 26.08 1.64
N ASP A 19 -4.59 25.16 1.10
CA ASP A 19 -4.16 24.29 0.02
C ASP A 19 -4.20 25.02 -1.34
N ALA A 20 -3.07 24.99 -2.04
CA ALA A 20 -2.98 25.48 -3.41
C ALA A 20 -3.48 24.39 -4.38
N VAL A 21 -4.71 24.57 -4.92
CA VAL A 21 -5.32 23.65 -5.90
C VAL A 21 -5.64 24.40 -7.21
N ALA A 22 -5.54 23.69 -8.34
CA ALA A 22 -5.72 24.23 -9.68
C ALA A 22 -7.17 24.12 -10.21
N PHE A 23 -8.16 24.02 -9.31
CA PHE A 23 -9.57 23.90 -9.66
C PHE A 23 -10.45 24.71 -8.69
N ASP A 24 -11.67 24.99 -9.12
CA ASP A 24 -12.65 25.73 -8.32
C ASP A 24 -13.04 24.94 -7.07
N ARG A 25 -13.03 25.62 -5.93
CA ARG A 25 -13.37 25.07 -4.63
C ARG A 25 -14.06 26.08 -3.73
N VAL A 26 -14.74 25.60 -2.72
CA VAL A 26 -15.14 26.40 -1.55
C VAL A 26 -14.00 26.29 -0.53
N ALA A 27 -13.34 27.41 -0.25
CA ALA A 27 -12.26 27.46 0.74
C ALA A 27 -12.87 27.38 2.15
N ILE A 28 -12.33 26.47 3.00
CA ILE A 28 -12.76 26.33 4.40
C ILE A 28 -11.53 26.30 5.34
N ALA A 29 -11.75 26.69 6.59
CA ALA A 29 -10.72 26.75 7.62
C ALA A 29 -11.25 26.26 8.98
N ASP A 30 -10.36 26.21 9.98
CA ASP A 30 -10.72 25.85 11.36
C ASP A 30 -11.87 26.72 11.88
N GLY A 31 -12.87 26.08 12.47
CA GLY A 31 -14.05 26.74 13.04
C GLY A 31 -15.19 26.98 12.06
N ASP A 32 -14.99 26.87 10.75
CA ASP A 32 -16.06 27.01 9.77
C ASP A 32 -17.16 25.96 9.99
N VAL A 33 -18.38 26.34 9.58
CA VAL A 33 -19.55 25.48 9.69
C VAL A 33 -20.20 25.33 8.32
N VAL A 34 -20.33 24.08 7.88
CA VAL A 34 -20.99 23.74 6.61
C VAL A 34 -22.35 23.10 6.93
N PRO A 35 -23.47 23.72 6.59
CA PRO A 35 -24.82 23.15 6.80
C PRO A 35 -25.03 21.95 5.86
N VAL A 36 -25.62 20.88 6.39
CA VAL A 36 -26.00 19.67 5.62
C VAL A 36 -27.49 19.45 5.83
N GLY A 37 -28.28 19.96 4.93
CA GLY A 37 -29.77 20.05 5.08
C GLY A 37 -30.14 20.93 6.26
N THR A 38 -31.19 20.55 7.01
CA THR A 38 -31.76 21.35 8.11
C THR A 38 -31.46 20.79 9.50
N SER A 39 -31.04 19.52 9.58
CA SER A 39 -30.93 18.77 10.86
C SER A 39 -29.53 18.62 11.35
N VAL A 40 -28.51 18.65 10.47
CA VAL A 40 -27.12 18.47 10.82
C VAL A 40 -26.21 19.50 10.14
N ARG A 41 -25.03 19.69 10.71
CA ARG A 41 -23.98 20.54 10.15
C ARG A 41 -22.60 19.92 10.41
N LEU A 42 -21.64 20.27 9.59
CA LEU A 42 -20.23 19.88 9.78
C LEU A 42 -19.46 21.07 10.34
N ARG A 43 -18.83 20.90 11.49
CA ARG A 43 -17.86 21.83 12.02
C ARG A 43 -16.47 21.41 11.60
N VAL A 44 -15.73 22.33 11.00
CA VAL A 44 -14.37 22.13 10.56
C VAL A 44 -13.42 22.29 11.74
N ILE A 45 -12.49 21.34 11.91
CA ILE A 45 -11.47 21.32 12.97
C ILE A 45 -10.12 21.10 12.30
N ALA A 46 -9.20 22.05 12.42
CA ALA A 46 -7.84 21.84 11.93
C ALA A 46 -7.12 20.79 12.76
N THR A 47 -6.55 19.79 12.11
CA THR A 47 -5.83 18.67 12.75
C THR A 47 -4.49 18.40 12.05
N PRO A 48 -3.56 19.40 12.01
CA PRO A 48 -2.25 19.21 11.39
C PRO A 48 -1.50 18.03 12.04
N GLY A 49 -0.74 17.32 11.21
CA GLY A 49 0.04 16.14 11.64
C GLY A 49 0.22 15.13 10.53
N HIS A 50 -0.85 14.51 10.06
CA HIS A 50 -0.79 13.65 8.87
C HIS A 50 -0.41 14.44 7.60
N THR A 51 -0.92 15.67 7.48
CA THR A 51 -0.45 16.73 6.57
C THR A 51 -0.44 18.07 7.32
N PHE A 52 0.23 19.09 6.75
CA PHE A 52 0.27 20.43 7.36
C PHE A 52 -1.11 21.09 7.45
N THR A 53 -1.97 20.83 6.50
CA THR A 53 -3.27 21.48 6.30
C THR A 53 -4.45 20.56 6.57
N HIS A 54 -4.21 19.47 7.31
CA HIS A 54 -5.23 18.45 7.56
C HIS A 54 -6.43 19.02 8.34
N LEU A 55 -7.65 18.63 7.92
CA LEU A 55 -8.92 18.98 8.56
C LEU A 55 -9.69 17.73 8.96
N ALA A 56 -10.30 17.76 10.14
CA ALA A 56 -11.34 16.84 10.56
C ALA A 56 -12.71 17.55 10.54
N TYR A 57 -13.80 16.80 10.48
CA TYR A 57 -15.16 17.34 10.39
C TYR A 57 -16.04 16.69 11.45
N ALA A 58 -16.46 17.46 12.47
CA ALA A 58 -17.43 17.01 13.45
C ALA A 58 -18.84 17.16 12.90
N LEU A 59 -19.62 16.08 12.90
CA LEU A 59 -21.04 16.07 12.55
C LEU A 59 -21.85 16.46 13.79
N GLU A 60 -22.45 17.64 13.77
CA GLU A 60 -23.23 18.18 14.89
C GLU A 60 -24.74 18.15 14.52
N GLU A 61 -25.56 17.76 15.47
CA GLU A 61 -27.02 17.97 15.37
C GLU A 61 -27.35 19.45 15.59
N VAL A 62 -28.17 20.02 14.73
CA VAL A 62 -28.60 21.45 14.85
C VAL A 62 -29.43 21.68 16.09
N ALA A 63 -30.26 20.72 16.49
CA ALA A 63 -31.18 20.84 17.61
C ALA A 63 -30.50 20.86 18.98
N SER A 64 -29.51 19.97 19.20
CA SER A 64 -28.75 19.86 20.46
C SER A 64 -27.49 20.70 20.45
N GLY A 65 -26.91 20.92 19.27
CA GLY A 65 -25.57 21.48 19.12
C GLY A 65 -24.44 20.49 19.44
N GLU A 66 -24.76 19.23 19.74
CA GLU A 66 -23.80 18.20 20.11
C GLU A 66 -23.24 17.48 18.88
N ALA A 67 -21.98 17.10 18.96
CA ALA A 67 -21.35 16.26 17.93
C ALA A 67 -21.70 14.79 18.17
N VAL A 68 -22.25 14.14 17.14
CA VAL A 68 -22.60 12.70 17.16
C VAL A 68 -21.56 11.84 16.48
N ALA A 69 -20.73 12.42 15.61
CA ALA A 69 -19.66 11.72 14.91
C ALA A 69 -18.55 12.70 14.50
N VAL A 70 -17.39 12.18 14.16
CA VAL A 70 -16.28 12.94 13.59
C VAL A 70 -15.61 12.18 12.45
N PHE A 71 -15.46 12.83 11.30
CA PHE A 71 -14.67 12.34 10.17
C PHE A 71 -13.24 12.82 10.34
N THR A 72 -12.36 11.94 10.77
CA THR A 72 -11.01 12.28 11.23
C THR A 72 -9.95 12.22 10.14
N GLY A 73 -10.29 11.74 8.94
CA GLY A 73 -9.31 11.57 7.86
C GLY A 73 -8.16 10.67 8.29
N GLY A 74 -6.93 11.15 8.12
CA GLY A 74 -5.72 10.50 8.57
C GLY A 74 -5.19 11.00 9.92
N SER A 75 -5.87 11.94 10.60
CA SER A 75 -5.35 12.48 11.88
C SER A 75 -5.54 11.52 13.04
N LEU A 76 -6.70 10.89 13.15
CA LEU A 76 -7.03 9.92 14.20
C LEU A 76 -7.62 8.68 13.53
N LEU A 77 -6.99 7.54 13.74
CA LEU A 77 -7.44 6.21 13.30
C LEU A 77 -7.80 5.39 14.53
N TYR A 78 -8.45 4.25 14.35
CA TYR A 78 -8.78 3.34 15.47
C TYR A 78 -7.52 2.84 16.16
N GLY A 79 -7.31 3.23 17.45
CA GLY A 79 -6.15 2.89 18.24
C GLY A 79 -4.80 3.33 17.64
N SER A 80 -4.79 4.28 16.70
CA SER A 80 -3.61 4.67 15.94
C SER A 80 -3.76 6.09 15.38
N ALA A 81 -2.78 6.50 14.57
CA ALA A 81 -2.84 7.72 13.79
C ALA A 81 -2.17 7.52 12.42
N GLY A 82 -2.48 8.38 11.45
CA GLY A 82 -1.85 8.36 10.14
C GLY A 82 -0.38 8.80 10.21
N ARG A 83 0.46 8.21 9.36
CA ARG A 83 1.90 8.50 9.34
C ARG A 83 2.18 9.96 8.96
N PRO A 84 3.17 10.61 9.61
CA PRO A 84 3.47 12.04 9.42
C PRO A 84 4.55 12.32 8.36
N ASP A 85 5.13 11.31 7.70
CA ASP A 85 6.31 11.44 6.83
C ASP A 85 6.01 11.48 5.33
N LEU A 86 4.74 11.50 4.93
CA LEU A 86 4.34 11.49 3.52
C LEU A 86 4.70 12.77 2.74
N LEU A 87 5.00 13.86 3.44
CA LEU A 87 5.41 15.14 2.87
C LEU A 87 6.92 15.38 2.97
N GLY A 88 7.68 14.37 3.38
CA GLY A 88 9.12 14.39 3.55
C GLY A 88 9.53 13.91 4.95
N ALA A 89 10.55 13.05 5.01
CA ALA A 89 11.04 12.51 6.27
C ALA A 89 11.57 13.59 7.22
N GLU A 90 12.08 14.70 6.68
CA GLU A 90 12.56 15.86 7.43
C GLU A 90 11.45 16.58 8.23
N HIS A 91 10.22 16.46 7.78
CA HIS A 91 9.04 17.05 8.44
C HIS A 91 8.41 16.11 9.49
N ALA A 92 8.74 14.83 9.46
CA ALA A 92 8.07 13.81 10.26
C ALA A 92 8.09 14.09 11.78
N PRO A 93 9.19 14.52 12.42
CA PRO A 93 9.19 14.83 13.85
C PRO A 93 8.25 15.99 14.22
N ALA A 94 8.26 17.06 13.45
CA ALA A 94 7.40 18.22 13.70
C ALA A 94 5.93 17.91 13.44
N LEU A 95 5.64 17.14 12.39
CA LEU A 95 4.27 16.70 12.08
C LEU A 95 3.74 15.70 13.10
N ALA A 96 4.57 14.78 13.62
CA ALA A 96 4.18 13.86 14.69
C ALA A 96 3.82 14.62 15.99
N ALA A 97 4.60 15.64 16.36
CA ALA A 97 4.28 16.49 17.51
C ALA A 97 2.99 17.30 17.29
N ALA A 98 2.79 17.86 16.09
CA ALA A 98 1.57 18.56 15.74
C ALA A 98 0.35 17.62 15.76
N GLN A 99 0.51 16.36 15.32
CA GLN A 99 -0.53 15.34 15.33
C GLN A 99 -0.94 14.98 16.78
N TYR A 100 0.02 14.80 17.66
CA TYR A 100 -0.25 14.61 19.09
C TYR A 100 -1.15 15.72 19.63
N ALA A 101 -0.74 16.98 19.47
CA ALA A 101 -1.51 18.14 19.92
C ALA A 101 -2.90 18.22 19.26
N SER A 102 -3.01 17.85 18.00
CA SER A 102 -4.27 17.83 17.26
C SER A 102 -5.24 16.79 17.79
N ILE A 103 -4.77 15.57 18.08
CA ILE A 103 -5.59 14.47 18.59
C ILE A 103 -6.06 14.80 20.01
N GLN A 104 -5.17 15.29 20.91
CA GLN A 104 -5.53 15.73 22.24
C GLN A 104 -6.63 16.81 22.20
N ARG A 105 -6.46 17.83 21.34
CA ARG A 105 -7.44 18.91 21.18
C ARG A 105 -8.77 18.40 20.61
N LEU A 106 -8.73 17.47 19.63
CA LEU A 106 -9.92 16.90 18.99
C LEU A 106 -10.72 16.11 20.02
N ALA A 107 -10.08 15.20 20.75
CA ALA A 107 -10.71 14.37 21.77
C ALA A 107 -11.28 15.20 22.93
N ALA A 108 -10.60 16.25 23.35
CA ALA A 108 -11.11 17.15 24.41
C ALA A 108 -12.32 18.00 24.01
N LYS A 109 -12.55 18.20 22.69
CA LYS A 109 -13.67 18.99 22.19
C LYS A 109 -14.94 18.20 21.89
N LEU A 110 -14.85 16.88 21.81
CA LEU A 110 -15.93 16.01 21.35
C LEU A 110 -16.44 15.15 22.51
N PRO A 111 -17.74 14.82 22.55
CA PRO A 111 -18.27 13.92 23.56
C PRO A 111 -17.75 12.48 23.38
N ASP A 112 -17.62 11.76 24.49
CA ASP A 112 -17.11 10.39 24.50
C ASP A 112 -17.85 9.43 23.56
N GLN A 113 -19.16 9.65 23.39
CA GLN A 113 -20.02 8.83 22.54
C GLN A 113 -19.92 9.17 21.04
N ALA A 114 -19.22 10.24 20.66
CA ALA A 114 -19.09 10.61 19.24
C ALA A 114 -18.33 9.52 18.48
N ALA A 115 -18.96 9.00 17.41
CA ALA A 115 -18.38 7.96 16.56
C ALA A 115 -17.19 8.51 15.77
N VAL A 116 -16.11 7.74 15.67
CA VAL A 116 -14.92 8.09 14.92
C VAL A 116 -14.98 7.45 13.54
N HIS A 117 -14.84 8.25 12.48
CA HIS A 117 -14.84 7.80 11.09
C HIS A 117 -13.56 8.23 10.36
N PRO A 118 -12.50 7.40 10.37
CA PRO A 118 -11.27 7.67 9.64
C PRO A 118 -11.42 7.40 8.15
N THR A 119 -10.54 7.97 7.33
CA THR A 119 -10.53 7.73 5.88
C THR A 119 -10.06 6.33 5.53
N HIS A 120 -9.20 5.76 6.33
CA HIS A 120 -8.63 4.43 6.17
C HIS A 120 -8.39 3.80 7.55
N GLY A 121 -8.39 2.49 7.60
CA GLY A 121 -8.20 1.71 8.81
C GLY A 121 -7.12 0.65 8.64
N PHE A 122 -7.43 -0.54 9.11
CA PHE A 122 -6.58 -1.73 9.10
C PHE A 122 -5.93 -2.00 7.73
N GLY A 123 -4.62 -2.29 7.75
CA GLY A 123 -3.86 -2.67 6.55
C GLY A 123 -3.44 -1.53 5.62
N SER A 124 -3.84 -0.28 5.92
CA SER A 124 -3.38 0.88 5.15
C SER A 124 -1.90 1.18 5.39
N PHE A 125 -1.15 1.46 4.33
CA PHE A 125 0.22 1.98 4.44
C PHE A 125 0.30 3.39 5.05
N CYS A 126 -0.84 4.08 5.17
CA CYS A 126 -0.94 5.38 5.81
C CYS A 126 -1.09 5.30 7.34
N ALA A 127 -1.34 4.11 7.91
CA ALA A 127 -1.39 3.90 9.35
C ALA A 127 0.00 3.61 9.90
N ALA A 128 0.31 4.20 11.05
CA ALA A 128 1.59 3.95 11.75
C ALA A 128 1.57 2.64 12.54
N ALA A 129 0.40 2.12 12.88
CA ALA A 129 0.22 0.84 13.57
C ALA A 129 -1.02 0.12 13.05
N VAL A 130 -1.08 -1.18 13.33
CA VAL A 130 -2.19 -2.05 12.93
C VAL A 130 -3.20 -2.10 14.09
N SER A 131 -4.44 -1.67 13.84
CA SER A 131 -5.58 -1.87 14.73
C SER A 131 -6.56 -2.86 14.08
N GLY A 132 -7.11 -3.78 14.85
CA GLY A 132 -8.11 -4.75 14.39
C GLY A 132 -9.56 -4.30 14.63
N ALA A 133 -9.79 -3.05 15.05
CA ALA A 133 -11.13 -2.54 15.30
C ALA A 133 -11.80 -2.08 13.99
N ASP A 134 -13.09 -2.36 13.86
CA ASP A 134 -13.94 -1.95 12.73
C ASP A 134 -14.74 -0.68 13.03
N ASP A 135 -14.83 -0.29 14.30
CA ASP A 135 -15.47 0.93 14.80
C ASP A 135 -14.75 1.45 16.05
N SER A 136 -15.02 2.68 16.41
CA SER A 136 -14.53 3.31 17.66
C SER A 136 -15.32 4.58 17.97
N THR A 137 -15.22 5.02 19.23
CA THR A 137 -15.72 6.31 19.72
C THR A 137 -14.58 7.12 20.34
N ILE A 138 -14.78 8.41 20.53
CA ILE A 138 -13.79 9.27 21.21
C ILE A 138 -13.44 8.71 22.60
N GLY A 139 -14.44 8.22 23.37
CA GLY A 139 -14.21 7.63 24.69
C GLY A 139 -13.44 6.31 24.65
N GLU A 140 -13.53 5.54 23.55
CA GLU A 140 -12.68 4.36 23.34
C GLU A 140 -11.27 4.74 22.98
N GLU A 141 -11.08 5.73 22.10
CA GLU A 141 -9.75 6.24 21.74
C GLU A 141 -9.00 6.78 22.99
N TRP A 142 -9.66 7.43 23.94
CA TRP A 142 -9.05 7.86 25.20
C TRP A 142 -8.38 6.71 25.98
N ARG A 143 -8.83 5.47 25.79
CA ARG A 143 -8.31 4.30 26.53
C ARG A 143 -7.20 3.56 25.79
N VAL A 144 -7.15 3.67 24.45
CA VAL A 144 -6.28 2.80 23.65
C VAL A 144 -5.34 3.55 22.70
N ASN A 145 -5.68 4.81 22.32
CA ASN A 145 -4.88 5.51 21.33
C ASN A 145 -3.57 6.03 21.93
N PRO A 146 -2.40 5.70 21.35
CA PRO A 146 -1.10 6.15 21.85
C PRO A 146 -0.99 7.67 22.05
N ALA A 147 -1.63 8.48 21.17
CA ALA A 147 -1.63 9.93 21.30
C ALA A 147 -2.45 10.45 22.50
N LEU A 148 -3.30 9.61 23.10
CA LEU A 148 -4.15 9.98 24.25
C LEU A 148 -3.66 9.35 25.55
N VAL A 149 -2.91 8.23 25.48
CA VAL A 149 -2.44 7.51 26.68
C VAL A 149 -0.96 7.73 27.01
N LEU A 150 -0.13 8.17 26.04
CA LEU A 150 1.29 8.45 26.24
C LEU A 150 1.54 9.96 26.37
N ASP A 151 2.69 10.34 26.93
CA ASP A 151 3.22 11.70 26.78
C ASP A 151 3.70 11.95 25.34
N GLN A 152 3.90 13.24 24.99
CA GLN A 152 4.25 13.64 23.65
C GLN A 152 5.56 13.02 23.15
N ASP A 153 6.60 12.99 23.99
CA ASP A 153 7.92 12.50 23.58
C ASP A 153 7.88 11.00 23.31
N SER A 154 7.22 10.24 24.17
CA SER A 154 6.99 8.80 23.99
C SER A 154 6.14 8.50 22.75
N TYR A 155 5.09 9.29 22.51
CA TYR A 155 4.27 9.17 21.30
C TYR A 155 5.08 9.43 20.02
N VAL A 156 5.82 10.55 19.96
CA VAL A 156 6.63 10.93 18.80
C VAL A 156 7.70 9.87 18.51
N ALA A 157 8.40 9.42 19.56
CA ALA A 157 9.43 8.38 19.43
C ALA A 157 8.85 7.08 18.89
N GLY A 158 7.73 6.62 19.45
CA GLY A 158 7.03 5.39 19.01
C GLY A 158 6.52 5.51 17.57
N MET A 159 5.92 6.67 17.23
CA MET A 159 5.44 6.95 15.88
C MET A 159 6.57 6.85 14.85
N LEU A 160 7.69 7.54 15.08
CA LEU A 160 8.84 7.55 14.15
C LEU A 160 9.51 6.18 14.03
N ALA A 161 9.61 5.42 15.12
CA ALA A 161 10.16 4.06 15.11
C ALA A 161 9.27 3.07 14.33
N GLY A 162 7.97 3.28 14.35
CA GLY A 162 6.98 2.46 13.64
C GLY A 162 6.87 2.76 12.13
N LEU A 163 7.53 3.79 11.60
CA LEU A 163 7.50 4.11 10.19
C LEU A 163 8.28 3.06 9.38
N ASP A 164 7.64 2.52 8.36
CA ASP A 164 8.22 1.60 7.38
C ASP A 164 8.10 2.22 5.97
N ASP A 165 8.76 1.63 4.98
CA ASP A 165 8.66 2.09 3.60
C ASP A 165 7.20 2.12 3.14
N TYR A 166 6.88 3.05 2.26
CA TYR A 166 5.56 3.20 1.66
C TYR A 166 5.64 3.23 0.12
N PRO A 167 4.53 2.93 -0.58
CA PRO A 167 4.54 2.82 -2.03
C PRO A 167 5.05 4.07 -2.74
N ALA A 168 5.94 3.89 -3.71
CA ALA A 168 6.60 4.99 -4.44
C ALA A 168 5.61 5.96 -5.13
N TYR A 169 4.40 5.49 -5.48
CA TYR A 169 3.39 6.34 -6.10
C TYR A 169 2.82 7.40 -5.14
N TYR A 170 2.99 7.28 -3.82
CA TYR A 170 2.51 8.27 -2.84
C TYR A 170 3.10 9.66 -3.10
N ALA A 171 4.37 9.75 -3.50
CA ALA A 171 5.01 11.02 -3.85
C ALA A 171 4.29 11.79 -4.98
N ARG A 172 3.51 11.09 -5.81
CA ARG A 172 2.76 11.68 -6.94
C ARG A 172 1.31 12.02 -6.60
N MET A 173 0.78 11.48 -5.50
CA MET A 173 -0.64 11.63 -5.16
C MET A 173 -1.01 13.08 -4.81
N ALA A 174 -0.24 13.74 -3.97
CA ALA A 174 -0.52 15.11 -3.56
C ALA A 174 -0.45 16.10 -4.76
N PRO A 175 0.60 16.11 -5.60
CA PRO A 175 0.63 16.94 -6.80
C PRO A 175 -0.51 16.64 -7.78
N ALA A 176 -0.84 15.37 -8.02
CA ALA A 176 -1.92 14.99 -8.92
C ALA A 176 -3.29 15.45 -8.40
N ASN A 177 -3.54 15.31 -7.10
CA ASN A 177 -4.78 15.76 -6.48
C ASN A 177 -4.90 17.29 -6.51
N ALA A 178 -3.81 18.02 -6.25
CA ALA A 178 -3.79 19.48 -6.30
C ALA A 178 -4.00 20.03 -7.73
N ALA A 179 -3.48 19.34 -8.75
CA ALA A 179 -3.71 19.69 -10.15
C ALA A 179 -5.15 19.40 -10.62
N GLY A 180 -5.89 18.56 -9.91
CA GLY A 180 -7.24 18.13 -10.31
C GLY A 180 -7.16 17.08 -11.43
N PRO A 181 -6.98 15.79 -11.09
CA PRO A 181 -6.78 14.73 -12.07
C PRO A 181 -7.97 14.64 -13.04
N ALA A 182 -7.66 14.30 -14.30
CA ALA A 182 -8.68 13.98 -15.30
C ALA A 182 -9.47 12.72 -14.90
N ALA A 183 -10.64 12.56 -15.49
CA ALA A 183 -11.35 11.28 -15.37
C ALA A 183 -10.50 10.17 -15.99
N PRO A 184 -10.40 8.99 -15.33
CA PRO A 184 -9.63 7.87 -15.87
C PRO A 184 -10.29 7.35 -17.16
N ASP A 185 -9.47 7.00 -18.16
CA ASP A 185 -9.94 6.26 -19.32
C ASP A 185 -10.05 4.76 -18.95
N LEU A 186 -11.28 4.29 -18.84
CA LEU A 186 -11.60 2.89 -18.55
C LEU A 186 -12.05 2.13 -19.81
N THR A 187 -11.79 2.68 -21.00
CA THR A 187 -12.02 1.97 -22.25
C THR A 187 -11.23 0.64 -22.24
N PRO A 188 -11.88 -0.48 -22.59
CA PRO A 188 -11.18 -1.77 -22.64
C PRO A 188 -9.93 -1.70 -23.51
N PRO A 189 -8.75 -2.12 -23.02
CA PRO A 189 -7.53 -2.07 -23.81
C PRO A 189 -7.61 -3.01 -25.03
N ALA A 190 -6.91 -2.65 -26.09
CA ALA A 190 -6.85 -3.49 -27.28
C ALA A 190 -6.26 -4.87 -27.01
N ALA A 191 -6.83 -5.91 -27.61
CA ALA A 191 -6.30 -7.27 -27.53
C ALA A 191 -4.91 -7.34 -28.16
N SER A 192 -3.97 -7.96 -27.46
CA SER A 192 -2.59 -8.17 -27.89
C SER A 192 -2.35 -9.64 -28.21
N GLY A 193 -1.87 -9.92 -29.41
CA GLY A 193 -1.42 -11.27 -29.77
C GLY A 193 -0.05 -11.61 -29.17
N ALA A 194 0.31 -12.89 -29.19
CA ALA A 194 1.54 -13.41 -28.59
C ALA A 194 2.82 -12.71 -29.11
N GLU A 195 2.91 -12.46 -30.41
CA GLU A 195 4.05 -11.74 -31.02
C GLU A 195 4.15 -10.29 -30.51
N GLN A 196 3.01 -9.60 -30.34
CA GLN A 196 2.99 -8.24 -29.80
C GLN A 196 3.42 -8.22 -28.33
N ILE A 197 3.00 -9.19 -27.53
CA ILE A 197 3.42 -9.35 -26.14
C ILE A 197 4.94 -9.53 -26.06
N SER A 198 5.51 -10.44 -26.89
CA SER A 198 6.95 -10.67 -26.96
C SER A 198 7.73 -9.41 -27.35
N ARG A 199 7.23 -8.63 -28.33
CA ARG A 199 7.84 -7.35 -28.72
C ARG A 199 7.81 -6.32 -27.58
N ARG A 200 6.71 -6.24 -26.83
CA ARG A 200 6.59 -5.32 -25.68
C ARG A 200 7.56 -5.67 -24.56
N ILE A 201 7.67 -6.95 -24.23
CA ILE A 201 8.66 -7.42 -23.24
C ILE A 201 10.08 -7.08 -23.70
N ALA A 202 10.43 -7.34 -24.96
CA ALA A 202 11.74 -7.01 -25.51
C ALA A 202 12.02 -5.49 -25.54
N ALA A 203 10.98 -4.66 -25.61
CA ALA A 203 11.07 -3.20 -25.50
C ALA A 203 11.14 -2.68 -24.06
N GLY A 204 11.12 -3.56 -23.06
CA GLY A 204 11.14 -3.18 -21.63
C GLY A 204 9.78 -2.70 -21.08
N GLU A 205 8.69 -2.90 -21.83
CA GLU A 205 7.34 -2.66 -21.33
C GLU A 205 6.94 -3.76 -20.34
N TRP A 206 6.06 -3.42 -19.41
CA TRP A 206 5.58 -4.37 -18.42
C TRP A 206 4.40 -5.20 -18.95
N VAL A 207 4.57 -6.51 -18.90
CA VAL A 207 3.51 -7.48 -19.15
C VAL A 207 3.20 -8.17 -17.82
N VAL A 208 2.04 -7.88 -17.26
CA VAL A 208 1.60 -8.34 -15.96
C VAL A 208 0.52 -9.40 -16.11
N ASP A 209 0.75 -10.55 -15.52
CA ASP A 209 -0.19 -11.67 -15.47
C ASP A 209 -0.98 -11.62 -14.17
N LEU A 210 -2.29 -11.46 -14.31
CA LEU A 210 -3.26 -11.32 -13.22
C LEU A 210 -3.81 -12.66 -12.72
N ARG A 211 -3.46 -13.78 -13.37
CA ARG A 211 -3.89 -15.11 -12.95
C ARG A 211 -3.33 -15.46 -11.58
N SER A 212 -3.87 -16.54 -10.98
CA SER A 212 -3.33 -17.01 -9.71
C SER A 212 -1.81 -17.26 -9.82
N ARG A 213 -1.07 -16.97 -8.76
CA ARG A 213 0.39 -17.16 -8.71
C ARG A 213 0.83 -18.58 -9.00
N ARG A 214 -0.01 -19.58 -8.67
CA ARG A 214 0.23 -20.98 -8.99
C ARG A 214 0.05 -21.27 -10.48
N ALA A 215 -0.98 -20.70 -11.10
CA ALA A 215 -1.18 -20.81 -12.55
C ALA A 215 -0.03 -20.14 -13.32
N PHE A 216 0.44 -18.98 -12.86
CA PHE A 216 1.59 -18.31 -13.42
C PHE A 216 2.86 -19.18 -13.31
N ALA A 217 3.17 -19.68 -12.12
CA ALA A 217 4.37 -20.51 -11.89
C ALA A 217 4.37 -21.79 -12.74
N ALA A 218 3.20 -22.40 -12.95
CA ALA A 218 3.05 -23.59 -13.79
C ALA A 218 3.26 -23.32 -15.28
N GLY A 219 2.93 -22.11 -15.76
CA GLY A 219 3.13 -21.76 -17.17
C GLY A 219 2.79 -20.30 -17.47
N HIS A 220 3.80 -19.51 -17.85
CA HIS A 220 3.67 -18.08 -18.17
C HIS A 220 4.45 -17.68 -19.42
N VAL A 221 4.14 -16.52 -19.97
CA VAL A 221 4.91 -15.94 -21.08
C VAL A 221 6.29 -15.54 -20.57
N PRO A 222 7.40 -16.02 -21.19
CA PRO A 222 8.75 -15.65 -20.76
C PRO A 222 8.92 -14.12 -20.65
N GLY A 223 9.40 -13.65 -19.49
CA GLY A 223 9.58 -12.22 -19.21
C GLY A 223 8.33 -11.48 -18.71
N SER A 224 7.16 -12.12 -18.62
CA SER A 224 6.01 -11.55 -17.93
C SER A 224 6.18 -11.64 -16.41
N LEU A 225 5.43 -10.79 -15.68
CA LEU A 225 5.53 -10.66 -14.23
C LEU A 225 4.22 -11.10 -13.55
N SER A 226 4.34 -11.81 -12.42
CA SER A 226 3.20 -12.32 -11.65
C SER A 226 2.68 -11.25 -10.70
N PHE A 227 1.43 -10.82 -10.92
CA PHE A 227 0.70 -9.95 -10.00
C PHE A 227 -0.75 -10.42 -9.92
N GLU A 228 -0.98 -11.47 -9.14
CA GLU A 228 -2.31 -12.04 -8.96
C GLU A 228 -3.35 -10.96 -8.61
N TYR A 229 -4.49 -10.97 -9.31
CA TYR A 229 -5.55 -10.00 -9.09
C TYR A 229 -6.22 -10.20 -7.73
N GLY A 230 -6.29 -9.14 -6.95
CA GLY A 230 -6.85 -9.07 -5.60
C GLY A 230 -6.35 -7.85 -4.86
N ASP A 231 -6.59 -7.78 -3.56
CA ASP A 231 -6.31 -6.61 -2.70
C ASP A 231 -4.84 -6.18 -2.69
N SER A 232 -3.93 -7.11 -2.94
CA SER A 232 -2.49 -6.85 -2.95
C SER A 232 -1.96 -6.27 -4.27
N LEU A 233 -2.74 -6.35 -5.38
CA LEU A 233 -2.30 -5.94 -6.72
C LEU A 233 -1.86 -4.48 -6.75
N VAL A 234 -2.76 -3.58 -6.36
CA VAL A 234 -2.57 -2.12 -6.51
C VAL A 234 -1.34 -1.64 -5.76
N ALA A 235 -1.20 -2.07 -4.51
CA ALA A 235 -0.08 -1.67 -3.68
C ALA A 235 1.25 -2.16 -4.25
N ASN A 236 1.37 -3.45 -4.56
CA ASN A 236 2.63 -4.03 -5.01
C ASN A 236 3.01 -3.59 -6.43
N LEU A 237 2.06 -3.53 -7.36
CA LEU A 237 2.33 -3.04 -8.72
C LEU A 237 2.65 -1.54 -8.71
N GLY A 238 1.89 -0.74 -7.95
CA GLY A 238 2.15 0.70 -7.80
C GLY A 238 3.50 1.03 -7.16
N TRP A 239 4.01 0.13 -6.32
CA TRP A 239 5.35 0.27 -5.73
C TRP A 239 6.46 0.07 -6.75
N LEU A 240 6.28 -0.91 -7.65
CA LEU A 240 7.32 -1.40 -8.54
C LEU A 240 7.29 -0.77 -9.94
N LEU A 241 6.09 -0.46 -10.47
CA LEU A 241 5.94 0.03 -11.83
C LEU A 241 6.50 1.45 -11.97
N PRO A 242 7.53 1.67 -12.82
CA PRO A 242 8.04 3.01 -13.05
C PRO A 242 6.97 3.93 -13.64
N PRO A 243 6.95 5.21 -13.27
CA PRO A 243 5.98 6.17 -13.79
C PRO A 243 5.96 6.24 -15.32
N GLY A 244 4.76 6.19 -15.91
CA GLY A 244 4.59 6.32 -17.35
C GLY A 244 4.98 5.08 -18.17
N THR A 245 5.38 3.96 -17.53
CA THR A 245 5.66 2.71 -18.23
C THR A 245 4.38 2.13 -18.81
N PRO A 246 4.36 1.76 -20.12
CA PRO A 246 3.24 1.07 -20.70
C PRO A 246 3.02 -0.30 -20.05
N LEU A 247 1.76 -0.65 -19.81
CA LEU A 247 1.35 -1.85 -19.11
C LEU A 247 0.45 -2.71 -20.00
N THR A 248 0.76 -3.99 -20.14
CA THR A 248 -0.14 -5.00 -20.75
C THR A 248 -0.62 -5.95 -19.66
N LEU A 249 -1.93 -6.23 -19.62
CA LEU A 249 -2.53 -7.12 -18.64
C LEU A 249 -2.91 -8.46 -19.28
N ILE A 250 -2.47 -9.57 -18.70
CA ILE A 250 -2.92 -10.92 -19.03
C ILE A 250 -3.90 -11.34 -17.92
N GLY A 251 -5.07 -11.82 -18.27
CA GLY A 251 -6.08 -12.24 -17.30
C GLY A 251 -6.87 -13.46 -17.73
N ASP A 252 -7.52 -14.12 -16.77
CA ASP A 252 -8.40 -15.27 -17.02
C ASP A 252 -9.69 -14.87 -17.75
N SER A 253 -10.11 -13.61 -17.57
CA SER A 253 -11.33 -13.08 -18.18
C SER A 253 -11.25 -11.57 -18.45
N PRO A 254 -12.05 -11.05 -19.39
CA PRO A 254 -12.18 -9.60 -19.59
C PRO A 254 -12.63 -8.85 -18.33
N GLY A 255 -13.45 -9.48 -17.47
CA GLY A 255 -13.91 -8.90 -16.22
C GLY A 255 -12.77 -8.70 -15.21
N GLN A 256 -11.84 -9.63 -15.12
CA GLN A 256 -10.65 -9.52 -14.26
C GLN A 256 -9.76 -8.37 -14.72
N VAL A 257 -9.53 -8.25 -16.03
CA VAL A 257 -8.74 -7.14 -16.63
C VAL A 257 -9.42 -5.79 -16.36
N ALA A 258 -10.73 -5.69 -16.58
CA ALA A 258 -11.49 -4.46 -16.32
C ALA A 258 -11.49 -4.07 -14.83
N GLY A 259 -11.54 -5.04 -13.93
CA GLY A 259 -11.37 -4.83 -12.49
C GLY A 259 -10.00 -4.26 -12.15
N ALA A 260 -8.94 -4.91 -12.62
CA ALA A 260 -7.57 -4.46 -12.42
C ALA A 260 -7.32 -3.05 -13.00
N GLN A 261 -7.81 -2.77 -14.22
CA GLN A 261 -7.71 -1.44 -14.84
C GLN A 261 -8.36 -0.35 -13.96
N ARG A 262 -9.55 -0.61 -13.43
CA ARG A 262 -10.27 0.32 -12.56
C ARG A 262 -9.53 0.56 -11.24
N ASP A 263 -8.98 -0.49 -10.65
CA ASP A 263 -8.27 -0.40 -9.37
C ASP A 263 -6.93 0.33 -9.53
N LEU A 264 -6.20 0.06 -10.61
CA LEU A 264 -4.94 0.72 -10.96
C LEU A 264 -5.14 2.21 -11.30
N ALA A 265 -6.25 2.56 -11.96
CA ALA A 265 -6.58 3.96 -12.24
C ALA A 265 -6.73 4.81 -10.98
N ARG A 266 -7.11 4.21 -9.84
CA ARG A 266 -7.22 4.92 -8.53
C ARG A 266 -5.88 5.45 -8.01
N ILE A 267 -4.78 4.86 -8.44
CA ILE A 267 -3.41 5.28 -8.08
C ILE A 267 -2.67 5.95 -9.25
N GLY A 268 -3.41 6.34 -10.32
CA GLY A 268 -2.86 7.02 -11.48
C GLY A 268 -2.08 6.12 -12.44
N ILE A 269 -2.30 4.80 -12.41
CA ILE A 269 -1.83 3.86 -13.43
C ILE A 269 -2.98 3.65 -14.42
N ASP A 270 -3.05 4.50 -15.43
CA ASP A 270 -4.14 4.55 -16.43
C ASP A 270 -3.68 4.19 -17.84
N ARG A 271 -2.37 3.94 -18.06
CA ARG A 271 -1.80 3.61 -19.36
C ARG A 271 -1.76 2.11 -19.61
N VAL A 272 -2.94 1.47 -19.65
CA VAL A 272 -3.04 0.06 -20.05
C VAL A 272 -2.98 -0.03 -21.58
N ALA A 273 -1.82 -0.44 -22.09
CA ALA A 273 -1.50 -0.44 -23.51
C ALA A 273 -2.09 -1.65 -24.27
N GLY A 274 -2.47 -2.70 -23.55
CA GLY A 274 -3.06 -3.89 -24.17
C GLY A 274 -3.53 -4.92 -23.15
N THR A 275 -4.27 -5.91 -23.65
CA THR A 275 -4.75 -7.04 -22.87
C THR A 275 -4.59 -8.35 -23.61
N ALA A 276 -4.47 -9.47 -22.89
CA ALA A 276 -4.51 -10.81 -23.44
C ALA A 276 -5.24 -11.77 -22.50
N GLY A 277 -5.75 -12.86 -23.08
CA GLY A 277 -6.24 -14.00 -22.32
C GLY A 277 -5.09 -14.89 -21.80
N PRO A 278 -5.43 -15.97 -21.06
CA PRO A 278 -4.44 -16.90 -20.53
C PRO A 278 -3.52 -17.44 -21.64
N PRO A 279 -2.22 -17.57 -21.37
CA PRO A 279 -1.31 -18.16 -22.34
C PRO A 279 -1.57 -19.66 -22.50
N HIS A 280 -1.50 -20.15 -23.74
CA HIS A 280 -1.67 -21.56 -24.06
C HIS A 280 -0.47 -22.06 -24.85
N GLU A 281 0.01 -23.27 -24.58
CA GLU A 281 1.01 -23.93 -25.43
C GLU A 281 0.49 -24.11 -26.87
N GLY A 282 1.36 -23.81 -27.83
CA GLY A 282 1.08 -24.06 -29.24
C GLY A 282 0.16 -23.06 -29.98
N ARG A 283 -0.31 -21.99 -29.33
CA ARG A 283 -1.05 -20.90 -30.00
C ARG A 283 -0.21 -19.64 -30.13
N GLY A 284 0.47 -19.50 -31.27
CA GLY A 284 1.15 -18.28 -31.72
C GLY A 284 2.66 -18.27 -31.47
N ALA A 285 3.33 -17.24 -31.98
CA ALA A 285 4.79 -17.08 -32.00
C ALA A 285 5.46 -16.86 -30.62
N ALA A 286 4.73 -16.99 -29.51
CA ALA A 286 5.26 -16.81 -28.16
C ALA A 286 6.17 -17.95 -27.67
N GLY A 287 6.35 -19.00 -28.47
CA GLY A 287 7.23 -20.11 -28.13
C GLY A 287 6.69 -20.96 -26.94
N ARG A 288 7.63 -21.64 -26.29
CA ARG A 288 7.37 -22.47 -25.09
C ARG A 288 7.11 -21.59 -23.89
N LEU A 289 6.08 -21.90 -23.10
CA LEU A 289 5.85 -21.27 -21.81
C LEU A 289 7.02 -21.52 -20.85
N ALA A 290 7.33 -20.53 -20.05
CA ALA A 290 8.29 -20.65 -18.96
C ALA A 290 7.56 -21.09 -17.66
N SER A 291 8.29 -21.72 -16.75
CA SER A 291 7.78 -22.14 -15.45
C SER A 291 8.89 -22.14 -14.40
N TYR A 292 8.51 -22.07 -13.14
CA TYR A 292 9.41 -22.25 -12.01
C TYR A 292 8.74 -23.02 -10.88
N PRO A 293 9.54 -23.69 -10.00
CA PRO A 293 9.01 -24.43 -8.86
C PRO A 293 8.33 -23.53 -7.83
N VAL A 294 7.24 -24.08 -7.24
CA VAL A 294 6.62 -23.54 -6.03
C VAL A 294 6.72 -24.58 -4.92
N SER A 295 7.03 -24.15 -3.73
CA SER A 295 7.17 -25.00 -2.55
C SER A 295 6.60 -24.30 -1.31
N ASP A 296 6.78 -24.88 -0.15
CA ASP A 296 6.46 -24.39 1.17
C ASP A 296 7.71 -24.30 2.05
N PHE A 297 7.56 -23.95 3.34
CA PHE A 297 8.69 -23.90 4.27
C PHE A 297 9.24 -25.28 4.63
N GLU A 298 8.44 -26.33 4.56
CA GLU A 298 8.91 -27.71 4.76
C GLU A 298 9.89 -28.11 3.63
N GLY A 299 9.51 -27.81 2.38
CA GLY A 299 10.36 -28.01 1.21
C GLY A 299 11.65 -27.18 1.25
N LEU A 300 11.59 -25.92 1.71
CA LEU A 300 12.78 -25.10 1.93
C LEU A 300 13.69 -25.70 2.99
N ALA A 301 13.14 -26.15 4.13
CA ALA A 301 13.91 -26.79 5.19
C ALA A 301 14.57 -28.11 4.71
N ALA A 302 13.88 -28.88 3.88
CA ALA A 302 14.45 -30.07 3.25
C ALA A 302 15.61 -29.71 2.32
N ALA A 303 15.41 -28.76 1.40
CA ALA A 303 16.44 -28.30 0.47
C ALA A 303 17.70 -27.79 1.19
N ARG A 304 17.53 -27.05 2.30
CA ARG A 304 18.64 -26.53 3.12
C ARG A 304 19.46 -27.62 3.80
N ARG A 305 18.85 -28.78 4.09
CA ARG A 305 19.59 -29.94 4.65
C ARG A 305 20.46 -30.65 3.61
N ASP A 306 19.94 -30.66 2.36
CA ASP A 306 20.62 -31.42 1.30
C ASP A 306 21.79 -30.66 0.68
N GLN A 307 21.70 -29.33 0.59
CA GLN A 307 22.72 -28.45 0.01
C GLN A 307 22.60 -27.00 0.49
N PRO A 308 23.66 -26.20 0.40
CA PRO A 308 23.59 -24.78 0.62
C PRO A 308 22.62 -24.13 -0.41
N VAL A 309 21.57 -23.45 0.08
CA VAL A 309 20.62 -22.71 -0.75
C VAL A 309 20.63 -21.23 -0.35
N ALA A 310 20.52 -20.33 -1.33
CA ALA A 310 20.30 -18.93 -1.07
C ALA A 310 18.85 -18.70 -0.71
N ILE A 311 18.59 -18.13 0.47
CA ILE A 311 17.25 -17.78 0.94
C ILE A 311 17.11 -16.26 0.83
N LEU A 312 16.08 -15.80 0.12
CA LEU A 312 15.78 -14.39 -0.07
C LEU A 312 14.46 -14.04 0.62
N ASP A 313 14.52 -13.20 1.64
CA ASP A 313 13.35 -12.62 2.31
C ASP A 313 13.01 -11.28 1.67
N VAL A 314 11.84 -11.18 1.04
CA VAL A 314 11.36 -9.96 0.37
C VAL A 314 10.31 -9.19 1.18
N ARG A 315 10.21 -9.48 2.48
CA ARG A 315 9.36 -8.75 3.41
C ARG A 315 9.89 -7.35 3.69
N ARG A 316 9.05 -6.50 4.24
CA ARG A 316 9.46 -5.14 4.63
C ARG A 316 10.37 -5.16 5.86
N ARG A 317 11.05 -4.06 6.10
CA ARG A 317 12.06 -3.91 7.16
C ARG A 317 11.52 -4.26 8.56
N LEU A 318 10.32 -3.80 8.92
CA LEU A 318 9.74 -4.08 10.24
C LEU A 318 9.34 -5.57 10.39
N GLU A 319 8.86 -6.22 9.34
CA GLU A 319 8.59 -7.66 9.35
C GLU A 319 9.88 -8.47 9.55
N TRP A 320 10.95 -8.08 8.84
CA TRP A 320 12.28 -8.69 8.99
C TRP A 320 12.83 -8.52 10.40
N SER A 321 12.78 -7.31 10.95
CA SER A 321 13.32 -7.01 12.29
C SER A 321 12.61 -7.78 13.39
N GLY A 322 11.30 -8.03 13.23
CA GLY A 322 10.49 -8.81 14.16
C GLY A 322 10.81 -10.31 14.18
N GLY A 323 11.49 -10.83 13.14
CA GLY A 323 11.93 -12.22 13.05
C GLY A 323 12.14 -12.65 11.60
N HIS A 324 13.25 -13.33 11.33
CA HIS A 324 13.60 -13.81 10.00
C HIS A 324 14.39 -15.13 10.06
N ILE A 325 14.47 -15.83 8.93
CA ILE A 325 15.22 -17.08 8.83
C ILE A 325 16.72 -16.76 8.94
N GLU A 326 17.42 -17.44 9.84
CA GLU A 326 18.88 -17.27 10.03
C GLU A 326 19.64 -17.55 8.74
N GLY A 327 20.48 -16.57 8.33
CA GLY A 327 21.28 -16.64 7.11
C GLY A 327 20.53 -16.28 5.84
N ALA A 328 19.26 -15.86 5.91
CA ALA A 328 18.54 -15.31 4.76
C ALA A 328 19.09 -13.93 4.36
N LEU A 329 19.06 -13.63 3.07
CA LEU A 329 19.34 -12.31 2.53
C LEU A 329 18.04 -11.47 2.62
N HIS A 330 18.15 -10.24 3.11
CA HIS A 330 17.02 -9.33 3.15
C HIS A 330 17.08 -8.32 2.02
N VAL A 331 16.16 -8.43 1.08
CA VAL A 331 15.93 -7.45 0.02
C VAL A 331 14.43 -7.22 -0.12
N PRO A 332 13.87 -6.19 0.51
CA PRO A 332 12.46 -5.86 0.35
C PRO A 332 12.04 -5.82 -1.12
N LEU A 333 10.85 -6.33 -1.44
CA LEU A 333 10.38 -6.52 -2.81
C LEU A 333 10.58 -5.27 -3.69
N HIS A 334 10.30 -4.09 -3.16
CA HIS A 334 10.41 -2.83 -3.91
C HIS A 334 11.85 -2.41 -4.21
N HIS A 335 12.84 -2.95 -3.51
CA HIS A 335 14.26 -2.75 -3.81
C HIS A 335 14.83 -3.82 -4.76
N LEU A 336 14.13 -4.95 -4.93
CA LEU A 336 14.62 -6.10 -5.67
C LEU A 336 15.08 -5.79 -7.10
N PRO A 337 14.34 -5.01 -7.91
CA PRO A 337 14.79 -4.70 -9.28
C PRO A 337 16.17 -4.04 -9.35
N GLY A 338 16.46 -3.13 -8.40
CA GLY A 338 17.76 -2.45 -8.31
C GLY A 338 18.89 -3.29 -7.67
N ARG A 339 18.55 -4.41 -7.05
CA ARG A 339 19.48 -5.25 -6.31
C ARG A 339 19.75 -6.60 -6.99
N LEU A 340 19.19 -6.84 -8.19
CA LEU A 340 19.41 -8.08 -8.96
C LEU A 340 20.90 -8.41 -9.17
N PRO A 341 21.78 -7.43 -9.49
CA PRO A 341 23.22 -7.72 -9.67
C PRO A 341 23.95 -8.15 -8.38
N ASP A 342 23.40 -7.85 -7.22
CA ASP A 342 24.00 -8.12 -5.91
C ASP A 342 23.64 -9.53 -5.37
N LEU A 343 22.72 -10.22 -6.04
CA LEU A 343 22.25 -11.51 -5.60
C LEU A 343 23.28 -12.61 -5.89
N PRO A 344 23.35 -13.65 -5.02
CA PRO A 344 24.27 -14.75 -5.24
C PRO A 344 23.92 -15.54 -6.49
N ALA A 345 24.94 -16.09 -7.14
CA ALA A 345 24.75 -17.05 -8.22
C ALA A 345 24.15 -18.37 -7.70
N GLY A 346 23.33 -19.02 -8.54
CA GLY A 346 22.73 -20.32 -8.22
C GLY A 346 21.24 -20.23 -7.87
N PRO A 347 20.66 -21.34 -7.38
CA PRO A 347 19.24 -21.40 -7.04
C PRO A 347 18.89 -20.51 -5.84
N ILE A 348 17.85 -19.68 -6.01
CA ILE A 348 17.33 -18.78 -4.97
C ILE A 348 15.96 -19.27 -4.53
N TRP A 349 15.77 -19.44 -3.23
CA TRP A 349 14.48 -19.67 -2.61
C TRP A 349 13.98 -18.35 -2.07
N VAL A 350 12.85 -17.87 -2.61
CA VAL A 350 12.30 -16.57 -2.22
C VAL A 350 11.02 -16.75 -1.44
N HIS A 351 10.94 -16.07 -0.29
CA HIS A 351 9.75 -16.07 0.57
C HIS A 351 9.31 -14.67 0.97
N CYS A 352 8.07 -14.58 1.46
CA CYS A 352 7.54 -13.40 2.13
C CYS A 352 6.65 -13.81 3.30
N GLN A 353 5.65 -13.00 3.69
CA GLN A 353 4.73 -13.34 4.77
C GLN A 353 3.73 -14.46 4.39
N ALA A 354 3.16 -14.44 3.16
CA ALA A 354 2.08 -15.34 2.76
C ALA A 354 2.07 -15.66 1.24
N GLY A 355 3.24 -15.74 0.60
CA GLY A 355 3.41 -16.18 -0.79
C GLY A 355 3.23 -15.11 -1.86
N TYR A 356 2.37 -14.09 -1.70
CA TYR A 356 2.10 -13.09 -2.75
C TYR A 356 3.35 -12.33 -3.22
N ARG A 357 4.06 -11.64 -2.32
CA ARG A 357 5.30 -10.91 -2.65
C ARG A 357 6.41 -11.84 -3.12
N ALA A 358 6.46 -13.06 -2.60
CA ALA A 358 7.38 -14.09 -3.07
C ALA A 358 7.14 -14.46 -4.53
N SER A 359 5.89 -14.60 -4.96
CA SER A 359 5.53 -14.86 -6.36
C SER A 359 5.92 -13.69 -7.29
N VAL A 360 5.66 -12.44 -6.88
CA VAL A 360 6.12 -11.26 -7.62
C VAL A 360 7.65 -11.27 -7.77
N ALA A 361 8.37 -11.46 -6.65
CA ALA A 361 9.83 -11.53 -6.64
C ALA A 361 10.36 -12.68 -7.51
N ALA A 362 9.76 -13.86 -7.40
CA ALA A 362 10.13 -15.02 -8.24
C ALA A 362 9.99 -14.72 -9.72
N SER A 363 8.92 -14.03 -10.12
CA SER A 363 8.72 -13.65 -11.53
C SER A 363 9.78 -12.66 -12.02
N ILE A 364 10.18 -11.69 -11.17
CA ILE A 364 11.26 -10.73 -11.48
C ILE A 364 12.61 -11.45 -11.60
N LEU A 365 12.93 -12.33 -10.64
CA LEU A 365 14.17 -13.13 -10.66
C LEU A 365 14.23 -14.04 -11.89
N HIS A 366 13.13 -14.72 -12.19
CA HIS A 366 13.04 -15.62 -13.33
C HIS A 366 13.17 -14.89 -14.67
N ALA A 367 12.51 -13.72 -14.80
CA ALA A 367 12.65 -12.86 -15.98
C ALA A 367 14.09 -12.36 -16.17
N ALA A 368 14.85 -12.19 -15.09
CA ALA A 368 16.27 -11.84 -15.09
C ALA A 368 17.21 -13.06 -15.32
N GLY A 369 16.66 -14.26 -15.52
CA GLY A 369 17.42 -15.48 -15.82
C GLY A 369 17.91 -16.25 -14.59
N ASN A 370 17.47 -15.91 -13.38
CA ASN A 370 17.82 -16.65 -12.18
C ASN A 370 17.02 -17.96 -12.04
N ALA A 371 17.66 -19.01 -11.54
CA ALA A 371 16.98 -20.20 -11.08
C ALA A 371 16.28 -19.89 -9.74
N VAL A 372 14.95 -19.98 -9.68
CA VAL A 372 14.18 -19.58 -8.52
C VAL A 372 13.16 -20.63 -8.10
N THR A 373 12.95 -20.78 -6.78
CA THR A 373 11.82 -21.49 -6.19
C THR A 373 11.03 -20.50 -5.32
N ALA A 374 9.73 -20.34 -5.58
CA ALA A 374 8.86 -19.50 -4.77
C ALA A 374 8.31 -20.29 -3.58
N VAL A 375 8.41 -19.72 -2.37
CA VAL A 375 7.75 -20.28 -1.18
C VAL A 375 6.35 -19.65 -1.08
N ASP A 376 5.32 -20.46 -1.29
CA ASP A 376 3.91 -20.08 -1.23
C ASP A 376 3.28 -20.63 0.05
N ASP A 377 3.68 -20.04 1.19
CA ASP A 377 3.28 -20.47 2.53
C ASP A 377 3.25 -19.29 3.51
N ASP A 378 2.62 -19.46 4.68
CA ASP A 378 2.63 -18.47 5.75
C ASP A 378 3.93 -18.55 6.56
N PHE A 379 4.56 -17.39 6.80
CA PHE A 379 5.85 -17.31 7.49
C PHE A 379 5.81 -17.86 8.93
N SER A 380 4.65 -17.86 9.60
CA SER A 380 4.51 -18.46 10.93
C SER A 380 4.89 -19.95 10.94
N ARG A 381 4.77 -20.64 9.80
CA ARG A 381 5.14 -22.06 9.66
C ARG A 381 6.65 -22.30 9.51
N ALA A 382 7.45 -21.26 9.29
CA ALA A 382 8.89 -21.42 9.09
C ALA A 382 9.59 -22.09 10.28
N ALA A 383 9.24 -21.68 11.51
CA ALA A 383 9.78 -22.29 12.73
C ALA A 383 9.31 -23.75 12.91
N GLU A 384 8.04 -24.02 12.62
CA GLU A 384 7.46 -25.38 12.68
C GLU A 384 8.12 -26.33 11.69
N ALA A 385 8.51 -25.83 10.52
CA ALA A 385 9.28 -26.55 9.51
C ALA A 385 10.75 -26.83 9.91
N GLY A 386 11.19 -26.31 11.07
CA GLY A 386 12.55 -26.50 11.58
C GLY A 386 13.59 -25.52 11.01
N LEU A 387 13.15 -24.38 10.46
CA LEU A 387 14.04 -23.31 10.04
C LEU A 387 14.38 -22.45 11.27
N PRO A 388 15.68 -22.23 11.61
CA PRO A 388 16.06 -21.39 12.71
C PRO A 388 15.70 -19.93 12.41
N LEU A 389 15.05 -19.28 13.37
CA LEU A 389 14.70 -17.88 13.28
C LEU A 389 15.61 -17.05 14.19
N THR A 390 15.89 -15.82 13.75
CA THR A 390 16.62 -14.81 14.53
C THR A 390 15.91 -13.47 14.39
N THR A 391 16.25 -12.50 15.25
CA THR A 391 15.76 -11.13 15.20
C THR A 391 16.93 -10.17 14.99
N THR A 392 16.72 -9.11 14.25
CA THR A 392 17.67 -8.00 14.22
C THR A 392 17.20 -6.97 15.24
N PRO A 393 17.96 -6.65 16.29
CA PRO A 393 17.59 -5.60 17.21
C PRO A 393 17.31 -4.30 16.44
N GLN A 394 16.16 -3.67 16.67
CA GLN A 394 15.99 -2.28 16.26
C GLN A 394 17.10 -1.47 16.92
N PRO A 395 17.79 -0.56 16.18
CA PRO A 395 18.73 0.34 16.82
C PRO A 395 17.96 1.06 17.94
N ALA A 396 18.45 0.92 19.18
CA ALA A 396 17.89 1.63 20.32
C ALA A 396 17.87 3.11 19.94
N ILE A 397 16.72 3.76 20.10
CA ILE A 397 16.59 5.21 19.95
C ILE A 397 17.59 5.81 20.92
N GLY A 398 18.68 6.39 20.37
CA GLY A 398 19.78 6.91 21.17
C GLY A 398 19.24 7.93 22.17
N THR A 399 19.30 7.59 23.45
CA THR A 399 19.40 8.57 24.51
C THR A 399 20.72 9.30 24.29
N THR A 400 20.69 10.36 23.50
CA THR A 400 21.78 11.35 23.52
C THR A 400 21.75 11.98 24.90
N THR A 401 22.77 11.62 25.71
CA THR A 401 23.15 12.32 26.94
C THR A 401 23.48 13.79 26.66
#